data_060328a8b67ac3bc52c9c438c884e8a1
#
_entry.id   060328a8b67ac3bc52c9c438c884e8a1
#
_cell.length_a   1.000
_cell.length_b   1.000
_cell.length_c   1.000
_cell.angle_alpha   90.00
_cell.angle_beta   90.00
_cell.angle_gamma   90.00
#
_symmetry.space_group_name_H-M   'P 1'
#
loop_
_entity.id
_entity.type
_entity.pdbx_description
1 polymer ?
#
loop_
_entity_poly.entity_id
_entity_poly.type
_entity_poly.pdbx_seq_one_letter_code
_entity_poly.pdbx_strand_id
1 'polypeptide(L)'
;MMAMNAMHRRYWFTDVHVRGKYPQHLLNYFERRGFKLDITEEDRAALTQGCVDYIGFSYYMSFATKATDDNPLLDYDETTSLVSNPYVQKSDWGWQIDPVGLRYSLNWFWDHYQLPLFIVENGFGAIDVREADGSVDDQYRIDYLSAHIAEMKKAVVEDGVDLMGYTPWGLSLIH
;
A
#
# COMPACT_ATOMS: atom_id res chain seq x y z
N MET A 1 -9.96 15.96 6.90
CA MET A 1 -8.74 16.46 6.24
C MET A 1 -7.59 15.46 6.25
N MET A 2 -7.22 14.81 7.37
CA MET A 2 -6.14 13.81 7.40
C MET A 2 -6.33 12.68 6.36
N ALA A 3 -7.52 12.10 6.28
CA ALA A 3 -7.83 11.07 5.28
C ALA A 3 -7.63 11.56 3.83
N MET A 4 -7.98 12.81 3.54
CA MET A 4 -7.72 13.41 2.22
C MET A 4 -6.24 13.58 1.94
N ASN A 5 -5.45 14.04 2.91
CA ASN A 5 -4.01 14.21 2.74
C ASN A 5 -3.30 12.86 2.54
N ALA A 6 -3.66 11.86 3.35
CA ALA A 6 -3.15 10.50 3.19
C ALA A 6 -3.51 9.91 1.82
N MET A 7 -4.76 10.10 1.40
CA MET A 7 -5.23 9.70 0.09
C MET A 7 -4.44 10.39 -1.03
N HIS A 8 -4.29 11.70 -0.98
CA HIS A 8 -3.55 12.45 -2.00
C HIS A 8 -2.11 11.99 -2.14
N ARG A 9 -1.39 11.71 -1.03
CA ARG A 9 -0.01 11.23 -1.05
C ARG A 9 0.12 9.84 -1.67
N ARG A 10 -0.81 8.93 -1.39
CA ARG A 10 -0.79 7.58 -1.98
C ARG A 10 -0.85 7.60 -3.50
N TYR A 11 -1.53 8.59 -4.07
CA TYR A 11 -1.81 8.64 -5.51
C TYR A 11 -0.83 9.48 -6.31
N TRP A 12 0.14 10.15 -5.69
CA TRP A 12 1.09 10.99 -6.40
C TRP A 12 1.79 10.25 -7.54
N PHE A 13 2.29 9.06 -7.25
CA PHE A 13 2.98 8.25 -8.24
C PHE A 13 2.02 7.48 -9.13
N THR A 14 1.03 6.82 -8.54
CA THR A 14 0.09 5.97 -9.27
C THR A 14 -0.73 6.79 -10.28
N ASP A 15 -1.22 7.97 -9.90
CA ASP A 15 -1.93 8.87 -10.81
C ASP A 15 -1.06 9.27 -12.01
N VAL A 16 0.22 9.54 -11.79
CA VAL A 16 1.15 9.88 -12.86
C VAL A 16 1.37 8.71 -13.80
N HIS A 17 1.62 7.52 -13.26
CA HIS A 17 1.88 6.32 -14.05
C HIS A 17 0.63 5.84 -14.82
N VAL A 18 -0.55 5.96 -14.22
CA VAL A 18 -1.80 5.48 -14.84
C VAL A 18 -2.41 6.50 -15.78
N ARG A 19 -2.36 7.80 -15.42
CA ARG A 19 -3.06 8.86 -16.14
C ARG A 19 -2.15 9.70 -17.04
N GLY A 20 -0.85 9.45 -17.01
CA GLY A 20 0.14 10.16 -17.81
C GLY A 20 0.24 11.66 -17.53
N LYS A 21 -0.14 12.07 -16.31
CA LYS A 21 -0.09 13.49 -15.91
C LYS A 21 -0.06 13.65 -14.41
N TYR A 22 0.56 14.72 -13.94
CA TYR A 22 0.50 15.09 -12.53
C TYR A 22 -0.91 15.47 -12.10
N PRO A 23 -1.42 14.94 -10.97
CA PRO A 23 -2.73 15.37 -10.46
C PRO A 23 -2.66 16.82 -9.96
N GLN A 24 -3.74 17.58 -10.14
CA GLN A 24 -3.76 19.00 -9.81
C GLN A 24 -3.47 19.29 -8.33
N HIS A 25 -3.90 18.42 -7.42
CA HIS A 25 -3.61 18.59 -5.99
C HIS A 25 -2.12 18.54 -5.67
N LEU A 26 -1.34 17.73 -6.42
CA LEU A 26 0.11 17.63 -6.27
C LEU A 26 0.80 18.91 -6.79
N LEU A 27 0.39 19.41 -7.95
CA LEU A 27 0.90 20.68 -8.48
C LEU A 27 0.64 21.83 -7.50
N ASN A 28 -0.58 21.92 -6.97
CA ASN A 28 -0.95 22.91 -5.97
C ASN A 28 -0.16 22.75 -4.65
N TYR A 29 0.16 21.50 -4.26
CA TYR A 29 1.00 21.24 -3.10
C TYR A 29 2.42 21.78 -3.30
N PHE A 30 3.05 21.51 -4.44
CA PHE A 30 4.38 22.01 -4.75
C PHE A 30 4.41 23.54 -4.84
N GLU A 31 3.43 24.16 -5.49
CA GLU A 31 3.32 25.61 -5.59
C GLU A 31 3.24 26.27 -4.21
N ARG A 32 2.39 25.76 -3.31
CA ARG A 32 2.29 26.28 -1.93
C ARG A 32 3.58 26.13 -1.11
N ARG A 33 4.44 25.19 -1.48
CA ARG A 33 5.74 24.96 -0.85
C ARG A 33 6.88 25.72 -1.53
N GLY A 34 6.58 26.51 -2.55
CA GLY A 34 7.59 27.25 -3.30
C GLY A 34 8.41 26.40 -4.26
N PHE A 35 8.01 25.13 -4.49
CA PHE A 35 8.65 24.29 -5.50
C PHE A 35 8.07 24.63 -6.88
N LYS A 36 8.94 25.04 -7.79
CA LYS A 36 8.59 25.27 -9.18
C LYS A 36 9.01 24.05 -10.00
N LEU A 37 8.02 23.37 -10.57
CA LEU A 37 8.26 22.28 -11.52
C LEU A 37 8.27 22.85 -12.93
N ASP A 38 9.37 22.63 -13.63
CA ASP A 38 9.50 22.98 -15.05
C ASP A 38 9.14 21.75 -15.89
N ILE A 39 7.84 21.58 -16.16
CA ILE A 39 7.30 20.45 -16.91
C ILE A 39 7.18 20.87 -18.38
N THR A 40 8.09 20.36 -19.20
CA THR A 40 8.14 20.64 -20.63
C THR A 40 7.07 19.89 -21.43
N GLU A 41 6.91 20.22 -22.69
CA GLU A 41 6.03 19.45 -23.59
C GLU A 41 6.58 18.04 -23.87
N GLU A 42 7.91 17.88 -23.87
CA GLU A 42 8.56 16.56 -23.97
C GLU A 42 8.23 15.67 -22.75
N ASP A 43 8.27 16.24 -21.53
CA ASP A 43 7.86 15.55 -20.31
C ASP A 43 6.41 15.12 -20.37
N ARG A 44 5.51 15.99 -20.84
CA ARG A 44 4.08 15.67 -20.99
C ARG A 44 3.85 14.54 -22.00
N ALA A 45 4.57 14.58 -23.11
CA ALA A 45 4.51 13.53 -24.12
C ALA A 45 5.03 12.20 -23.57
N ALA A 46 6.16 12.21 -22.87
CA ALA A 46 6.75 11.02 -22.26
C ALA A 46 5.81 10.40 -21.21
N LEU A 47 5.23 11.22 -20.33
CA LEU A 47 4.26 10.76 -19.34
C LEU A 47 3.03 10.12 -19.98
N THR A 48 2.47 10.75 -21.02
CA THR A 48 1.29 10.22 -21.70
C THR A 48 1.56 8.93 -22.47
N GLN A 49 2.76 8.79 -23.05
CA GLN A 49 3.17 7.57 -23.76
C GLN A 49 3.59 6.44 -22.81
N GLY A 50 4.00 6.78 -21.58
CA GLY A 50 4.49 5.85 -20.59
C GLY A 50 3.43 5.35 -19.60
N CYS A 51 2.12 5.48 -19.91
CA CYS A 51 1.06 4.94 -19.07
C CYS A 51 1.17 3.42 -18.95
N VAL A 52 0.88 2.92 -17.73
CA VAL A 52 0.97 1.49 -17.41
C VAL A 52 -0.31 0.74 -17.76
N ASP A 53 -0.17 -0.58 -18.03
CA ASP A 53 -1.28 -1.47 -18.37
C ASP A 53 -1.86 -2.19 -17.14
N TYR A 54 -1.15 -2.19 -16.02
CA TYR A 54 -1.59 -2.77 -14.75
C TYR A 54 -0.91 -2.07 -13.57
N ILE A 55 -1.42 -2.30 -12.35
CA ILE A 55 -0.88 -1.72 -11.12
C ILE A 55 -0.32 -2.83 -10.25
N GLY A 56 1.01 -2.78 -10.00
CA GLY A 56 1.69 -3.61 -9.03
C GLY A 56 1.86 -2.87 -7.70
N PHE A 57 1.52 -3.52 -6.57
CA PHE A 57 1.72 -2.93 -5.25
C PHE A 57 2.07 -3.98 -4.19
N SER A 58 2.78 -3.54 -3.15
CA SER A 58 3.09 -4.36 -1.97
C SER A 58 2.07 -4.10 -0.86
N TYR A 59 1.64 -5.13 -0.16
CA TYR A 59 0.79 -5.01 1.01
C TYR A 59 1.33 -5.88 2.16
N TYR A 60 1.65 -5.27 3.28
CA TYR A 60 2.12 -5.97 4.48
C TYR A 60 1.22 -5.72 5.68
N MET A 61 0.74 -4.50 5.83
CA MET A 61 -0.02 -4.06 6.98
C MET A 61 -0.84 -2.80 6.68
N SER A 62 -1.80 -2.48 7.53
CA SER A 62 -2.43 -1.17 7.59
C SER A 62 -1.72 -0.25 8.59
N PHE A 63 -1.98 1.04 8.47
CA PHE A 63 -1.49 2.06 9.39
C PHE A 63 -2.65 2.86 9.95
N ALA A 64 -2.58 3.16 11.24
CA ALA A 64 -3.47 4.12 11.88
C ALA A 64 -2.70 5.41 12.19
N THR A 65 -3.33 6.55 12.00
CA THR A 65 -2.73 7.85 12.23
C THR A 65 -3.63 8.69 13.13
N LYS A 66 -3.04 9.57 13.92
CA LYS A 66 -3.74 10.47 14.83
C LYS A 66 -3.35 11.91 14.53
N ALA A 67 -4.33 12.82 14.52
CA ALA A 67 -4.04 14.24 14.50
C ALA A 67 -3.41 14.66 15.84
N THR A 68 -2.30 15.39 15.77
CA THR A 68 -1.63 15.99 16.93
C THR A 68 -1.55 17.50 16.74
N ASP A 69 -1.37 18.24 17.83
CA ASP A 69 -1.23 19.70 17.76
C ASP A 69 0.05 20.12 17.00
N ASP A 70 1.07 19.26 17.04
CA ASP A 70 2.34 19.48 16.35
C ASP A 70 2.33 19.06 14.87
N ASN A 71 1.22 18.49 14.41
CA ASN A 71 1.05 18.03 13.04
C ASN A 71 -0.11 18.78 12.37
N PRO A 72 0.13 19.99 11.87
CA PRO A 72 -0.87 20.72 11.14
C PRO A 72 -1.28 19.93 9.89
N LEU A 73 -2.58 19.89 9.63
CA LEU A 73 -3.22 19.09 8.57
C LEU A 73 -2.64 19.30 7.16
N LEU A 74 -1.81 20.31 6.99
CA LEU A 74 -1.15 20.64 5.71
C LEU A 74 0.27 20.06 5.60
N ASP A 75 0.89 19.68 6.73
CA ASP A 75 2.27 19.17 6.83
C ASP A 75 2.33 17.77 7.44
N TYR A 76 1.36 16.95 7.09
CA TYR A 76 1.28 15.57 7.56
C TYR A 76 2.58 14.81 7.31
N ASP A 77 3.25 14.43 8.40
CA ASP A 77 4.36 13.50 8.42
C ASP A 77 3.87 12.14 8.89
N GLU A 78 3.89 11.15 8.01
CA GLU A 78 3.43 9.79 8.33
C GLU A 78 4.20 9.18 9.51
N THR A 79 5.49 9.51 9.65
CA THR A 79 6.35 8.92 10.67
C THR A 79 6.03 9.41 12.08
N THR A 80 5.56 10.64 12.23
CA THR A 80 5.25 11.26 13.53
C THR A 80 3.82 11.04 13.99
N SER A 81 2.93 10.64 13.08
CA SER A 81 1.50 10.51 13.34
C SER A 81 1.01 9.08 13.48
N LEU A 82 1.91 8.09 13.30
CA LEU A 82 1.55 6.68 13.40
C LEU A 82 1.16 6.32 14.83
N VAL A 83 0.02 5.66 14.97
CA VAL A 83 -0.45 5.10 16.22
C VAL A 83 -0.85 3.64 16.04
N SER A 84 -0.83 2.92 17.13
CA SER A 84 -1.29 1.54 17.17
C SER A 84 -2.80 1.47 16.99
N ASN A 85 -3.28 0.64 16.07
CA ASN A 85 -4.69 0.30 15.98
C ASN A 85 -5.02 -0.75 17.06
N PRO A 86 -5.89 -0.46 18.04
CA PRO A 86 -6.22 -1.40 19.12
C PRO A 86 -7.12 -2.56 18.66
N TYR A 87 -7.66 -2.51 17.44
CA TYR A 87 -8.60 -3.49 16.91
C TYR A 87 -7.97 -4.56 16.04
N VAL A 88 -6.67 -4.47 15.76
CA VAL A 88 -5.92 -5.46 14.99
C VAL A 88 -4.74 -5.99 15.78
N GLN A 89 -4.44 -7.27 15.60
CA GLN A 89 -3.27 -7.91 16.18
C GLN A 89 -1.99 -7.40 15.53
N LYS A 90 -0.85 -7.63 16.18
CA LYS A 90 0.46 -7.28 15.67
C LYS A 90 1.40 -8.46 15.72
N SER A 91 2.35 -8.49 14.79
CA SER A 91 3.49 -9.38 14.84
C SER A 91 4.51 -8.93 15.90
N ASP A 92 5.54 -9.76 16.13
CA ASP A 92 6.68 -9.44 16.99
C ASP A 92 7.45 -8.19 16.50
N TRP A 93 7.38 -7.89 15.19
CA TRP A 93 7.97 -6.68 14.61
C TRP A 93 7.05 -5.45 14.72
N GLY A 94 5.89 -5.61 15.36
CA GLY A 94 4.90 -4.55 15.52
C GLY A 94 4.04 -4.29 14.27
N TRP A 95 4.12 -5.16 13.25
CA TRP A 95 3.32 -5.04 12.04
C TRP A 95 1.86 -5.40 12.30
N GLN A 96 0.94 -4.54 11.91
CA GLN A 96 -0.49 -4.75 12.07
C GLN A 96 -0.99 -5.80 11.08
N ILE A 97 -1.66 -6.84 11.59
CA ILE A 97 -2.20 -7.94 10.79
C ILE A 97 -3.62 -7.54 10.36
N ASP A 98 -3.76 -7.08 9.12
CA ASP A 98 -5.03 -6.56 8.62
C ASP A 98 -5.38 -7.13 7.22
N PRO A 99 -5.91 -8.36 7.16
CA PRO A 99 -6.30 -8.96 5.88
C PRO A 99 -7.48 -8.22 5.21
N VAL A 100 -8.39 -7.64 6.00
CA VAL A 100 -9.50 -6.83 5.46
C VAL A 100 -8.98 -5.55 4.81
N GLY A 101 -7.91 -4.98 5.34
CA GLY A 101 -7.22 -3.85 4.74
C GLY A 101 -6.64 -4.17 3.35
N LEU A 102 -6.22 -5.42 3.11
CA LEU A 102 -5.83 -5.87 1.77
C LEU A 102 -7.01 -5.85 0.81
N ARG A 103 -8.16 -6.44 1.20
CA ARG A 103 -9.40 -6.42 0.39
C ARG A 103 -9.83 -4.98 0.10
N TYR A 104 -9.79 -4.11 1.10
CA TYR A 104 -10.09 -2.69 0.94
C TYR A 104 -9.15 -2.01 -0.08
N SER A 105 -7.84 -2.28 0.00
CA SER A 105 -6.86 -1.69 -0.91
C SER A 105 -7.06 -2.16 -2.35
N LEU A 106 -7.38 -3.45 -2.55
CA LEU A 106 -7.70 -4.01 -3.86
C LEU A 106 -8.94 -3.34 -4.47
N ASN A 107 -10.04 -3.27 -3.71
CA ASN A 107 -11.26 -2.58 -4.15
C ASN A 107 -10.98 -1.11 -4.47
N TRP A 108 -10.18 -0.47 -3.63
CA TRP A 108 -9.88 0.93 -3.80
C TRP A 108 -9.10 1.21 -5.09
N PHE A 109 -8.03 0.45 -5.38
CA PHE A 109 -7.28 0.59 -6.62
C PHE A 109 -8.14 0.27 -7.85
N TRP A 110 -8.94 -0.79 -7.76
CA TRP A 110 -9.82 -1.20 -8.83
C TRP A 110 -10.86 -0.14 -9.15
N ASP A 111 -11.57 0.38 -8.16
CA ASP A 111 -12.58 1.43 -8.35
C ASP A 111 -11.98 2.72 -8.90
N HIS A 112 -10.76 3.07 -8.47
CA HIS A 112 -10.14 4.33 -8.84
C HIS A 112 -9.51 4.32 -10.23
N TYR A 113 -8.95 3.20 -10.66
CA TYR A 113 -8.16 3.12 -11.89
C TYR A 113 -8.74 2.21 -12.97
N GLN A 114 -9.52 1.19 -12.62
CA GLN A 114 -10.08 0.20 -13.54
C GLN A 114 -9.00 -0.48 -14.40
N LEU A 115 -7.83 -0.72 -13.82
CA LEU A 115 -6.72 -1.49 -14.41
C LEU A 115 -6.49 -2.79 -13.63
N PRO A 116 -6.04 -3.87 -14.29
CA PRO A 116 -5.67 -5.09 -13.60
C PRO A 116 -4.67 -4.83 -12.48
N LEU A 117 -4.78 -5.57 -11.39
CA LEU A 117 -3.93 -5.44 -10.21
C LEU A 117 -3.00 -6.63 -10.04
N PHE A 118 -1.82 -6.39 -9.47
CA PHE A 118 -0.89 -7.43 -9.09
C PHE A 118 -0.35 -7.14 -7.67
N ILE A 119 -0.51 -8.09 -6.77
CA ILE A 119 0.14 -8.01 -5.45
C ILE A 119 1.57 -8.54 -5.62
N VAL A 120 2.53 -7.62 -5.74
CA VAL A 120 3.93 -7.98 -6.00
C VAL A 120 4.65 -8.48 -4.74
N GLU A 121 4.15 -8.09 -3.57
CA GLU A 121 4.66 -8.55 -2.27
C GLU A 121 3.55 -8.60 -1.22
N ASN A 122 3.49 -9.69 -0.48
CA ASN A 122 2.72 -9.82 0.75
C ASN A 122 3.39 -10.86 1.65
N GLY A 123 3.62 -10.56 2.91
CA GLY A 123 4.32 -11.45 3.83
C GLY A 123 4.28 -10.97 5.26
N PHE A 124 4.91 -11.73 6.15
CA PHE A 124 4.84 -11.55 7.58
C PHE A 124 6.22 -11.44 8.22
N GLY A 125 6.46 -10.35 8.93
CA GLY A 125 7.66 -10.15 9.73
C GLY A 125 7.47 -10.65 11.16
N ALA A 126 8.24 -11.65 11.56
CA ALA A 126 8.22 -12.24 12.88
C ALA A 126 9.64 -12.65 13.34
N ILE A 127 9.79 -12.96 14.61
CA ILE A 127 11.02 -13.53 15.17
C ILE A 127 10.87 -15.04 15.12
N ASP A 128 11.65 -15.69 14.25
CA ASP A 128 11.65 -17.14 14.13
C ASP A 128 12.52 -17.78 15.22
N VAL A 129 12.01 -18.85 15.79
CA VAL A 129 12.75 -19.67 16.75
C VAL A 129 13.06 -21.02 16.10
N ARG A 130 14.36 -21.33 15.98
CA ARG A 130 14.79 -22.61 15.45
C ARG A 130 14.77 -23.65 16.56
N GLU A 131 14.01 -24.72 16.35
CA GLU A 131 13.91 -25.85 17.25
C GLU A 131 15.18 -26.70 17.26
N ALA A 132 15.31 -27.61 18.23
CA ALA A 132 16.48 -28.47 18.39
C ALA A 132 16.70 -29.43 17.19
N ASP A 133 15.65 -29.81 16.50
CA ASP A 133 15.68 -30.63 15.28
C ASP A 133 15.95 -29.82 14.00
N GLY A 134 16.06 -28.48 14.11
CA GLY A 134 16.30 -27.56 13.02
C GLY A 134 15.06 -27.04 12.33
N SER A 135 13.87 -27.45 12.76
CA SER A 135 12.59 -26.94 12.26
C SER A 135 12.28 -25.54 12.83
N VAL A 136 11.29 -24.89 12.22
CA VAL A 136 10.69 -23.65 12.73
C VAL A 136 9.17 -23.86 12.75
N ASP A 137 8.54 -23.68 13.90
CA ASP A 137 7.09 -23.67 14.03
C ASP A 137 6.59 -22.27 13.63
N ASP A 138 6.21 -22.11 12.35
CA ASP A 138 5.77 -20.85 11.77
C ASP A 138 4.26 -20.80 11.49
N GLN A 139 3.44 -21.44 12.34
CA GLN A 139 1.98 -21.44 12.24
C GLN A 139 1.42 -20.00 12.12
N TYR A 140 2.00 -19.04 12.81
CA TYR A 140 1.66 -17.62 12.69
C TYR A 140 1.79 -17.08 11.27
N ARG A 141 2.76 -17.57 10.47
CA ARG A 141 2.95 -17.18 9.08
C ARG A 141 1.90 -17.82 8.17
N ILE A 142 1.58 -19.08 8.45
CA ILE A 142 0.49 -19.80 7.75
C ILE A 142 -0.84 -19.10 8.00
N ASP A 143 -1.13 -18.73 9.23
CA ASP A 143 -2.36 -18.04 9.62
C ASP A 143 -2.48 -16.66 8.94
N TYR A 144 -1.38 -15.90 8.93
CA TYR A 144 -1.31 -14.61 8.25
C TYR A 144 -1.62 -14.75 6.75
N LEU A 145 -0.90 -15.63 6.06
CA LEU A 145 -1.08 -15.84 4.61
C LEU A 145 -2.49 -16.36 4.31
N SER A 146 -2.99 -17.32 5.07
CA SER A 146 -4.33 -17.88 4.89
C SER A 146 -5.42 -16.83 5.02
N ALA A 147 -5.31 -15.94 6.01
CA ALA A 147 -6.28 -14.86 6.22
C ALA A 147 -6.24 -13.84 5.07
N HIS A 148 -5.04 -13.44 4.60
CA HIS A 148 -4.89 -12.51 3.49
C HIS A 148 -5.37 -13.10 2.17
N ILE A 149 -5.06 -14.38 1.89
CA ILE A 149 -5.55 -15.08 0.70
C ILE A 149 -7.07 -15.21 0.72
N ALA A 150 -7.68 -15.44 1.88
CA ALA A 150 -9.15 -15.50 2.01
C ALA A 150 -9.80 -14.16 1.65
N GLU A 151 -9.27 -13.03 2.12
CA GLU A 151 -9.80 -11.71 1.79
C GLU A 151 -9.50 -11.30 0.33
N MET A 152 -8.33 -11.66 -0.19
CA MET A 152 -8.00 -11.50 -1.60
C MET A 152 -8.99 -12.28 -2.50
N LYS A 153 -9.33 -13.51 -2.14
CA LYS A 153 -10.35 -14.30 -2.86
C LYS A 153 -11.71 -13.61 -2.86
N LYS A 154 -12.13 -13.01 -1.75
CA LYS A 154 -13.39 -12.24 -1.68
C LYS A 154 -13.34 -11.02 -2.60
N ALA A 155 -12.23 -10.27 -2.63
CA ALA A 155 -12.07 -9.14 -3.53
C ALA A 155 -12.30 -9.54 -5.00
N VAL A 156 -11.80 -10.71 -5.42
CA VAL A 156 -11.97 -11.20 -6.79
C VAL A 156 -13.40 -11.74 -7.02
N VAL A 157 -13.88 -12.60 -6.12
CA VAL A 157 -15.12 -13.38 -6.37
C VAL A 157 -16.38 -12.60 -6.02
N GLU A 158 -16.35 -11.83 -4.93
CA GLU A 158 -17.51 -11.11 -4.43
C GLU A 158 -17.53 -9.65 -4.93
N ASP A 159 -16.35 -9.00 -4.99
CA ASP A 159 -16.25 -7.57 -5.30
C ASP A 159 -15.92 -7.31 -6.79
N GLY A 160 -15.50 -8.34 -7.54
CA GLY A 160 -15.25 -8.23 -9.00
C GLY A 160 -13.93 -7.54 -9.36
N VAL A 161 -12.97 -7.52 -8.44
CA VAL A 161 -11.62 -6.96 -8.70
C VAL A 161 -10.87 -7.85 -9.70
N ASP A 162 -10.29 -7.23 -10.74
CA ASP A 162 -9.39 -7.92 -11.69
C ASP A 162 -7.99 -8.01 -11.10
N LEU A 163 -7.70 -9.13 -10.43
CA LEU A 163 -6.40 -9.45 -9.84
C LEU A 163 -5.70 -10.52 -10.67
N MET A 164 -4.63 -10.13 -11.38
CA MET A 164 -3.88 -11.04 -12.27
C MET A 164 -2.88 -11.93 -11.54
N GLY A 165 -2.40 -11.53 -10.35
CA GLY A 165 -1.37 -12.30 -9.68
C GLY A 165 -1.07 -11.86 -8.25
N TYR A 166 -0.34 -12.76 -7.55
CA TYR A 166 0.06 -12.61 -6.17
C TYR A 166 1.42 -13.26 -5.94
N THR A 167 2.33 -12.57 -5.28
CA THR A 167 3.66 -13.07 -4.91
C THR A 167 3.85 -12.96 -3.40
N PRO A 168 3.99 -14.10 -2.69
CA PRO A 168 4.33 -14.06 -1.27
C PRO A 168 5.79 -13.62 -1.09
N TRP A 169 6.03 -12.78 -0.06
CA TRP A 169 7.36 -12.34 0.33
C TRP A 169 7.89 -13.16 1.51
N GLY A 170 9.19 -13.47 1.48
CA GLY A 170 9.88 -14.19 2.55
C GLY A 170 10.00 -15.70 2.37
N LEU A 171 9.41 -16.27 1.33
CA LEU A 171 9.44 -17.71 1.09
C LEU A 171 10.84 -18.26 0.75
N SER A 172 11.76 -17.40 0.29
CA SER A 172 13.11 -17.78 -0.13
C SER A 172 14.23 -17.05 0.63
N LEU A 173 13.89 -16.24 1.60
CA LEU A 173 14.83 -15.42 2.39
C LEU A 173 15.09 -16.02 3.79
N ILE A 174 14.87 -17.30 3.94
CA ILE A 174 15.26 -18.03 5.16
C ILE A 174 16.79 -18.20 5.09
N HIS A 175 17.49 -17.34 5.79
CA HIS A 175 18.93 -17.43 6.01
C HIS A 175 19.21 -17.85 7.44
#